data_83e2130fa90454c3d3bed4492602ad68
#
_entry.id   83e2130fa90454c3d3bed4492602ad68
#
_cell.length_a   1.000
_cell.length_b   1.000
_cell.length_c   1.000
_cell.angle_alpha   90.00
_cell.angle_beta   90.00
_cell.angle_gamma   90.00
#
_symmetry.space_group_name_H-M   'P 1'
#
loop_
_entity.id
_entity.type
_entity.pdbx_description
1 polymer ?
#
loop_
_entity_poly.entity_id
_entity_poly.type
_entity_poly.pdbx_seq_one_letter_code
_entity_poly.pdbx_strand_id
1 'polypeptide(L)' 'MYITNKYRVSYSLTEIKNPSNTGIAISTTDGNNEEDAIDNIKSHLNKYWKDYSYEIISVELVKENAIILTYEDLEEMQ' A
#
# COMPACT_ATOMS: atom_id res chain seq x y z
N MET A 1 1.13 -14.79 -12.94
CA MET A 1 2.22 -14.75 -11.92
C MET A 1 3.23 -13.68 -12.30
N TYR A 2 3.62 -12.90 -11.34
CA TYR A 2 4.71 -11.93 -11.52
C TYR A 2 5.56 -11.85 -10.25
N ILE A 3 6.76 -11.32 -10.40
CA ILE A 3 7.73 -11.18 -9.30
C ILE A 3 7.94 -9.69 -9.04
N THR A 4 7.82 -9.28 -7.79
CA THR A 4 8.00 -7.90 -7.36
C THR A 4 8.50 -7.88 -5.92
N ASN A 5 8.84 -6.69 -5.42
CA ASN A 5 9.17 -6.51 -4.01
C ASN A 5 7.90 -6.21 -3.22
N LYS A 6 7.88 -6.61 -1.98
CA LYS A 6 6.77 -6.34 -1.07
C LYS A 6 7.21 -5.36 0.01
N TYR A 7 6.40 -4.32 0.22
CA TYR A 7 6.69 -3.25 1.17
C TYR A 7 5.57 -3.09 2.18
N ARG A 8 5.96 -2.65 3.37
CA ARG A 8 5.04 -2.19 4.41
C ARG A 8 5.15 -0.68 4.50
N VAL A 9 4.04 0.01 4.34
CA VAL A 9 3.98 1.47 4.37
C VAL A 9 3.14 1.91 5.56
N SER A 10 3.73 2.76 6.40
CA SER A 10 3.04 3.38 7.53
C SER A 10 2.70 4.82 7.17
N TYR A 11 1.48 5.24 7.46
CA TYR A 11 1.02 6.58 7.16
C TYR A 11 -0.01 7.05 8.18
N SER A 12 -0.13 8.36 8.34
CA SER A 12 -1.18 8.95 9.15
C SER A 12 -2.38 9.29 8.28
N LEU A 13 -3.58 9.18 8.86
CA LEU A 13 -4.83 9.62 8.26
C LEU A 13 -5.51 10.59 9.21
N THR A 14 -5.96 11.71 8.68
CA THR A 14 -6.67 12.74 9.45
C THR A 14 -7.92 13.14 8.67
N GLU A 15 -9.07 13.04 9.31
CA GLU A 15 -10.33 13.46 8.69
C GLU A 15 -10.33 14.98 8.51
N ILE A 16 -10.57 15.43 7.28
CA ILE A 16 -10.48 16.86 6.93
C ILE A 16 -11.53 17.68 7.70
N LYS A 17 -12.76 17.17 7.78
CA LYS A 17 -13.86 17.88 8.48
C LYS A 17 -13.79 17.80 9.99
N ASN A 18 -13.06 16.82 10.52
CA ASN A 18 -12.89 16.63 11.96
C ASN A 18 -11.45 16.22 12.25
N PRO A 19 -10.52 17.20 12.31
CA PRO A 19 -9.08 16.90 12.48
C PRO A 19 -8.71 16.20 13.78
N SER A 20 -9.58 16.17 14.77
CA SER A 20 -9.35 15.38 15.99
C SER A 20 -9.45 13.87 15.72
N ASN A 21 -10.11 13.49 14.63
CA ASN A 21 -10.19 12.10 14.19
C ASN A 21 -8.97 11.79 13.34
N THR A 22 -7.91 11.31 13.98
CA THR A 22 -6.63 11.00 13.34
C THR A 22 -6.09 9.68 13.86
N GLY A 23 -5.33 8.99 13.05
CA GLY A 23 -4.73 7.73 13.41
C GLY A 23 -3.61 7.33 12.48
N ILE A 24 -2.92 6.24 12.81
CA ILE A 24 -1.85 5.66 12.01
C ILE A 24 -2.36 4.36 11.43
N ALA A 25 -2.16 4.21 10.13
CA ALA A 25 -2.48 2.99 9.39
C ALA A 25 -1.21 2.36 8.83
N ILE A 26 -1.24 1.05 8.68
CA ILE A 26 -0.16 0.29 8.08
C ILE A 26 -0.75 -0.57 6.98
N SER A 27 -0.22 -0.44 5.77
CA SER A 27 -0.67 -1.21 4.62
C SER A 27 0.51 -1.90 3.95
N THR A 28 0.24 -3.06 3.37
CA THR A 28 1.22 -3.79 2.59
C THR A 28 0.90 -3.60 1.11
N THR A 29 1.92 -3.33 0.32
CA THR A 29 1.79 -3.14 -1.13
C THR A 29 3.02 -3.70 -1.84
N ASP A 30 2.92 -3.89 -3.12
CA ASP A 30 4.04 -4.29 -3.97
C ASP A 30 4.55 -3.13 -4.80
N GLY A 31 5.78 -3.27 -5.28
CA GLY A 31 6.42 -2.28 -6.13
C GLY A 31 7.84 -2.71 -6.48
N ASN A 32 8.40 -2.08 -7.50
CA ASN A 32 9.78 -2.35 -7.92
C ASN A 32 10.80 -1.68 -6.99
N ASN A 33 10.39 -0.64 -6.31
CA ASN A 33 11.20 0.13 -5.37
C ASN A 33 10.28 0.85 -4.36
N GLU A 34 10.88 1.58 -3.42
CA GLU A 34 10.12 2.30 -2.40
C GLU A 34 9.19 3.37 -3.00
N GLU A 35 9.63 4.05 -4.04
CA GLU A 35 8.84 5.09 -4.72
C GLU A 35 7.56 4.51 -5.32
N ASP A 36 7.65 3.36 -5.98
CA ASP A 36 6.48 2.65 -6.52
C ASP A 36 5.51 2.27 -5.41
N ALA A 37 6.02 1.77 -4.29
CA ALA A 37 5.20 1.40 -3.15
C ALA A 37 4.44 2.61 -2.58
N ILE A 38 5.12 3.73 -2.43
CA ILE A 38 4.51 4.98 -1.98
C ILE A 38 3.43 5.44 -2.96
N ASP A 39 3.72 5.42 -4.26
CA ASP A 39 2.77 5.83 -5.29
C ASP A 39 1.53 4.95 -5.29
N ASN A 40 1.67 3.65 -5.09
CA ASN A 40 0.54 2.73 -4.99
C ASN A 40 -0.36 3.05 -3.79
N ILE A 41 0.23 3.36 -2.64
CA ILE A 41 -0.53 3.75 -1.45
C ILE A 41 -1.23 5.10 -1.67
N LYS A 42 -0.52 6.09 -2.22
CA LYS A 42 -1.11 7.41 -2.51
C LYS A 42 -2.29 7.31 -3.47
N SER A 43 -2.15 6.50 -4.53
CA SER A 43 -3.24 6.28 -5.49
C SER A 43 -4.47 5.68 -4.82
N HIS A 44 -4.28 4.71 -3.95
CA HIS A 44 -5.36 4.09 -3.20
C HIS A 44 -6.05 5.10 -2.27
N LEU A 45 -5.27 5.87 -1.51
CA LEU A 45 -5.80 6.86 -0.59
C LEU A 45 -6.55 7.97 -1.32
N ASN A 46 -6.01 8.45 -2.45
CA ASN A 46 -6.66 9.47 -3.26
C ASN A 46 -7.97 8.98 -3.87
N LYS A 47 -8.11 7.70 -4.12
CA LYS A 47 -9.32 7.11 -4.71
C LYS A 47 -10.40 6.79 -3.67
N TYR A 48 -10.02 6.20 -2.53
CA TYR A 48 -10.97 5.64 -1.56
C TYR A 48 -11.09 6.44 -0.26
N TRP A 49 -10.13 7.32 0.02
CA TRP A 49 -10.07 8.08 1.27
C TRP A 49 -10.01 9.58 1.01
N LYS A 50 -10.90 10.07 0.14
CA LYS A 50 -10.91 11.47 -0.32
C LYS A 50 -11.19 12.49 0.78
N ASP A 51 -11.90 12.08 1.84
CA ASP A 51 -12.24 12.96 2.95
C ASP A 51 -11.15 13.03 4.02
N TYR A 52 -10.01 12.39 3.76
CA TYR A 52 -8.88 12.33 4.67
C TYR A 52 -7.64 12.95 4.03
N SER A 53 -6.87 13.66 4.84
CA SER A 53 -5.50 14.00 4.50
C SER A 53 -4.59 12.89 5.03
N TYR A 54 -3.45 12.69 4.39
CA TYR A 54 -2.51 11.65 4.80
C TYR A 54 -1.07 12.15 4.72
N GLU A 55 -0.21 11.49 5.48
CA GLU A 55 1.22 11.73 5.46
C GLU A 55 1.94 10.39 5.56
N ILE A 56 2.86 10.13 4.64
CA ILE A 56 3.67 8.90 4.66
C ILE A 56 4.72 9.03 5.76
N ILE A 57 4.74 8.05 6.67
CA ILE A 57 5.66 8.04 7.80
C ILE A 57 6.90 7.21 7.49
N SER A 58 6.70 5.99 6.99
CA SER A 58 7.83 5.08 6.71
C SER A 58 7.47 4.06 5.65
N VAL A 59 8.51 3.58 4.98
CA VAL A 59 8.42 2.47 4.00
C VAL A 59 9.46 1.44 4.39
N GLU A 60 9.06 0.18 4.50
CA GLU A 60 9.93 -0.91 4.88
C GLU A 60 9.83 -2.03 3.85
N LEU A 61 10.98 -2.51 3.37
CA LEU A 61 11.03 -3.69 2.51
C LEU A 61 10.74 -4.94 3.35
N VAL A 62 9.67 -5.64 3.02
CA VAL A 62 9.27 -6.86 3.72
C VAL A 62 9.89 -8.08 3.05
N LYS A 63 9.88 -8.11 1.72
CA LYS A 63 10.42 -9.22 0.95
C LYS A 63 10.83 -8.78 -0.44
N GLU A 64 12.05 -9.14 -0.86
CA GLU A 64 12.50 -8.99 -2.24
C GLU A 64 12.01 -10.18 -3.06
N ASN A 65 11.73 -9.93 -4.34
CA ASN A 65 11.37 -10.97 -5.29
C ASN A 65 10.22 -11.86 -4.81
N ALA A 66 9.19 -11.23 -4.24
CA ALA A 66 7.99 -11.93 -3.85
C ALA A 66 7.22 -12.40 -5.10
N ILE A 67 6.75 -13.63 -5.07
CA ILE A 67 5.96 -14.20 -6.16
C ILE A 67 4.49 -13.86 -5.88
N ILE A 68 3.88 -13.15 -6.82
CA ILE A 68 2.47 -12.79 -6.74
C ILE A 68 1.68 -13.67 -7.70
N LEU A 69 0.73 -14.41 -7.15
CA LEU A 69 -0.14 -15.30 -7.94
C LEU A 69 -1.48 -14.62 -8.21
N THR A 70 -1.96 -14.76 -9.44
CA THR A 70 -3.30 -14.31 -9.81
C THR A 70 -4.29 -15.46 -9.66
N TYR A 71 -5.58 -15.17 -9.79
CA TYR A 71 -6.61 -16.22 -9.79
C TYR A 71 -6.40 -17.21 -10.93
N GLU A 72 -5.98 -16.74 -12.10
CA GLU A 72 -5.67 -17.60 -13.24
C GLU A 72 -4.55 -18.57 -12.93
N ASP A 73 -3.47 -18.07 -12.28
CA ASP A 73 -2.37 -18.93 -11.86
C ASP A 73 -2.82 -20.01 -10.88
N LEU A 74 -3.69 -19.66 -9.94
CA LEU A 74 -4.22 -20.59 -8.96
C LEU A 74 -5.10 -21.66 -9.60
N GLU A 75 -5.88 -21.31 -10.61
CA GLU A 75 -6.70 -22.26 -11.36
C GLU A 75 -5.84 -23.25 -12.13
N GLU A 76 -4.76 -22.80 -12.74
CA GLU A 76 -3.83 -23.67 -13.48
C GLU A 76 -3.10 -24.67 -12.58
N MET A 77 -2.96 -24.35 -11.29
CA MET A 77 -2.28 -25.20 -10.31
C MET A 77 -3.17 -26.33 -9.78
N GLN A 78 -4.45 -26.30 -10.08
CA GLN A 78 -5.41 -27.34 -9.66
C GLN A 78 -5.50 -28.51 -10.70
#